data_fed94aa9e0d70cee114b1067946bea19
#
_entry.id   fed94aa9e0d70cee114b1067946bea19
#
_cell.length_a   1.000
_cell.length_b   1.000
_cell.length_c   1.000
_cell.angle_alpha   90.00
_cell.angle_beta   90.00
_cell.angle_gamma   90.00
#
_symmetry.space_group_name_H-M   'P 1'
#
loop_
_entity.id
_entity.type
_entity.pdbx_description
1 polymer ?
#
loop_
_entity_poly.entity_id
_entity_poly.type
_entity_poly.pdbx_seq_one_letter_code
_entity_poly.pdbx_strand_id
1 'polypeptide(L)'
;MATILQPALFSWQEIDACSDLDRLDLVLSVLPDDDMMHLLEKERGKGRNDYPVRVIWNTLLAGIVFQHPSIASLRRELLRNAELRQRCGYDLCRGVLAVPPAHVFSRFLTSLQRHEAEIREMFDRLVEQLRQELPDLGVNLAVDGKAIDSAGKKSDKTRDGRRDTDADWGTKSYHGQRTDGSLWSKVSHWFGYKLHLLIDADYELPVGYTVTKASVNDTTQLLPLLAELEQHHPEIVAQAQTLSGDRGYDSQVNNQQLYDRYQIAPIIDIRHDWKDGETTRALDPGRADVIVYDQDGTLFCAPGLVTDQMMPLAYDGFESQRGTLKYRCPAAVYGLDCPERERCGSSAYGRVVRVSLDHNRRRFIPVPRNSYKFKRLYKKRTAVERVNSRLDVSFGFERHFIRGQKKMQVQVGLALIVMLAMALGRIRQGQAKKMRSLIEPAWPRAA
;
A
#
# COMPACT_ATOMS: atom_id res chain seq x y z
N MET A 1 -2.96 -35.68 44.78
CA MET A 1 -2.80 -34.21 44.58
C MET A 1 -4.14 -33.58 44.89
N ALA A 2 -4.19 -32.68 45.86
CA ALA A 2 -5.41 -31.96 46.17
C ALA A 2 -5.67 -30.93 45.07
N THR A 3 -6.78 -31.06 44.36
CA THR A 3 -7.24 -30.06 43.40
C THR A 3 -7.81 -28.89 44.19
N ILE A 4 -7.14 -27.75 44.19
CA ILE A 4 -7.67 -26.53 44.78
C ILE A 4 -8.68 -26.00 43.80
N LEU A 5 -9.98 -26.16 44.10
CA LEU A 5 -11.06 -25.46 43.39
C LEU A 5 -10.95 -23.97 43.73
N GLN A 6 -10.42 -23.18 42.83
CA GLN A 6 -10.56 -21.73 42.92
C GLN A 6 -12.00 -21.36 42.56
N PRO A 7 -12.72 -20.60 43.40
CA PRO A 7 -13.98 -20.04 43.00
C PRO A 7 -13.75 -19.13 41.82
N ALA A 8 -14.65 -19.12 40.82
CA ALA A 8 -14.57 -18.24 39.68
C ALA A 8 -14.55 -16.79 40.19
N LEU A 9 -13.42 -16.11 39.97
CA LEU A 9 -13.23 -14.70 40.36
C LEU A 9 -14.05 -13.72 39.51
N PHE A 10 -14.53 -14.21 38.35
CA PHE A 10 -15.30 -13.43 37.37
C PHE A 10 -16.58 -14.15 37.00
N SER A 11 -17.64 -13.37 36.74
CA SER A 11 -18.89 -13.93 36.21
C SER A 11 -18.66 -14.51 34.81
N TRP A 12 -19.46 -15.49 34.40
CA TRP A 12 -19.44 -16.01 33.03
C TRP A 12 -19.66 -14.88 32.01
N GLN A 13 -20.47 -13.88 32.33
CA GLN A 13 -20.67 -12.70 31.48
C GLN A 13 -19.41 -11.83 31.33
N GLU A 14 -18.57 -11.74 32.37
CA GLU A 14 -17.29 -11.03 32.28
C GLU A 14 -16.22 -11.84 31.53
N ILE A 15 -16.30 -13.18 31.58
CA ILE A 15 -15.41 -14.07 30.84
C ILE A 15 -15.80 -14.11 29.35
N ASP A 16 -17.11 -14.10 29.05
CA ASP A 16 -17.66 -14.09 27.70
C ASP A 16 -17.63 -12.70 27.05
N ALA A 17 -17.68 -11.63 27.88
CA ALA A 17 -17.62 -10.26 27.38
C ALA A 17 -16.23 -9.97 26.78
N CYS A 18 -16.17 -9.80 25.48
CA CYS A 18 -14.96 -9.42 24.75
C CYS A 18 -13.98 -10.57 24.46
N SER A 19 -14.50 -11.70 24.02
CA SER A 19 -13.66 -12.74 23.47
C SER A 19 -12.86 -12.24 22.26
N ASP A 20 -11.58 -12.58 22.19
CA ASP A 20 -10.74 -12.35 21.00
C ASP A 20 -11.36 -12.97 19.73
N LEU A 21 -12.22 -13.98 19.93
CA LEU A 21 -12.97 -14.67 18.87
C LEU A 21 -14.02 -13.79 18.18
N ASP A 22 -14.53 -12.72 18.86
CA ASP A 22 -15.48 -11.79 18.26
C ASP A 22 -14.90 -11.08 17.02
N ARG A 23 -13.57 -10.99 16.92
CA ARG A 23 -12.90 -10.49 15.71
C ARG A 23 -13.13 -11.42 14.51
N LEU A 24 -13.20 -12.72 14.74
CA LEU A 24 -13.51 -13.68 13.68
C LEU A 24 -14.97 -13.51 13.21
N ASP A 25 -15.89 -13.42 14.15
CA ASP A 25 -17.32 -13.22 13.83
C ASP A 25 -17.53 -11.91 13.06
N LEU A 26 -16.81 -10.85 13.46
CA LEU A 26 -16.84 -9.58 12.75
C LEU A 26 -16.44 -9.74 11.28
N VAL A 27 -15.36 -10.46 11.01
CA VAL A 27 -14.89 -10.73 9.64
C VAL A 27 -15.90 -11.59 8.89
N LEU A 28 -16.34 -12.70 9.47
CA LEU A 28 -17.26 -13.64 8.83
C LEU A 28 -18.64 -13.02 8.52
N SER A 29 -19.08 -12.04 9.32
CA SER A 29 -20.40 -11.40 9.15
C SER A 29 -20.49 -10.46 7.95
N VAL A 30 -19.37 -9.98 7.42
CA VAL A 30 -19.33 -9.01 6.32
C VAL A 30 -18.66 -9.54 5.05
N LEU A 31 -18.09 -10.75 5.12
CA LEU A 31 -17.32 -11.32 4.01
C LEU A 31 -18.24 -11.74 2.86
N PRO A 32 -18.05 -11.25 1.63
CA PRO A 32 -18.89 -11.60 0.48
C PRO A 32 -18.40 -12.90 -0.20
N ASP A 33 -18.41 -14.03 0.51
CA ASP A 33 -17.77 -15.28 0.08
C ASP A 33 -18.74 -16.36 -0.44
N ASP A 34 -20.03 -16.03 -0.62
CA ASP A 34 -21.05 -17.01 -1.01
C ASP A 34 -20.76 -17.67 -2.36
N ASP A 35 -20.36 -16.89 -3.37
CA ASP A 35 -20.03 -17.40 -4.70
C ASP A 35 -18.83 -18.33 -4.67
N MET A 36 -17.79 -17.96 -3.91
CA MET A 36 -16.61 -18.80 -3.67
C MET A 36 -17.01 -20.13 -3.00
N MET A 37 -17.88 -20.08 -2.00
CA MET A 37 -18.33 -21.28 -1.31
C MET A 37 -19.14 -22.20 -2.23
N HIS A 38 -20.04 -21.64 -3.03
CA HIS A 38 -20.79 -22.42 -4.03
C HIS A 38 -19.86 -23.11 -5.04
N LEU A 39 -18.85 -22.39 -5.51
CA LEU A 39 -17.86 -22.91 -6.45
C LEU A 39 -17.05 -24.05 -5.84
N LEU A 40 -16.49 -23.87 -4.63
CA LEU A 40 -15.70 -24.87 -3.94
C LEU A 40 -16.52 -26.11 -3.56
N GLU A 41 -17.79 -25.95 -3.17
CA GLU A 41 -18.70 -27.08 -2.92
C GLU A 41 -19.02 -27.85 -4.21
N LYS A 42 -19.21 -27.15 -5.34
CA LYS A 42 -19.40 -27.78 -6.66
C LYS A 42 -18.17 -28.59 -7.07
N GLU A 43 -16.96 -28.04 -6.88
CA GLU A 43 -15.70 -28.77 -7.16
C GLU A 43 -15.53 -30.00 -6.29
N ARG A 44 -15.91 -29.92 -5.00
CA ARG A 44 -15.87 -31.07 -4.11
C ARG A 44 -16.73 -32.22 -4.59
N GLY A 45 -17.87 -31.89 -5.20
CA GLY A 45 -18.84 -32.86 -5.70
C GLY A 45 -19.49 -33.69 -4.60
N LYS A 46 -19.95 -34.91 -4.97
CA LYS A 46 -20.69 -35.85 -4.07
C LYS A 46 -19.80 -36.72 -3.18
N GLY A 47 -18.54 -36.35 -2.97
CA GLY A 47 -17.60 -37.09 -2.17
C GLY A 47 -17.90 -37.04 -0.66
N ARG A 48 -17.08 -37.77 0.12
CA ARG A 48 -17.14 -37.80 1.59
C ARG A 48 -16.99 -36.37 2.17
N ASN A 49 -17.87 -35.99 3.11
CA ASN A 49 -17.97 -34.68 3.70
C ASN A 49 -17.53 -34.64 5.18
N ASP A 50 -16.46 -35.36 5.51
CA ASP A 50 -15.92 -35.37 6.89
C ASP A 50 -15.47 -33.96 7.33
N TYR A 51 -15.04 -33.14 6.37
CA TYR A 51 -14.54 -31.79 6.58
C TYR A 51 -15.22 -30.86 5.57
N PRO A 52 -16.35 -30.22 5.93
CA PRO A 52 -17.09 -29.31 5.06
C PRO A 52 -16.22 -28.16 4.56
N VAL A 53 -16.43 -27.72 3.32
CA VAL A 53 -15.68 -26.62 2.68
C VAL A 53 -15.73 -25.36 3.53
N ARG A 54 -16.93 -24.97 3.97
CA ARG A 54 -17.15 -23.78 4.80
C ARG A 54 -16.33 -23.82 6.10
N VAL A 55 -16.24 -24.96 6.75
CA VAL A 55 -15.50 -25.14 8.00
C VAL A 55 -13.99 -24.94 7.78
N ILE A 56 -13.45 -25.50 6.67
CA ILE A 56 -12.03 -25.33 6.33
C ILE A 56 -11.74 -23.88 5.96
N TRP A 57 -12.64 -23.24 5.19
CA TRP A 57 -12.56 -21.85 4.82
C TRP A 57 -12.53 -20.92 6.05
N ASN A 58 -13.53 -21.03 6.94
CA ASN A 58 -13.58 -20.25 8.18
C ASN A 58 -12.33 -20.48 9.04
N THR A 59 -11.82 -21.71 9.07
CA THR A 59 -10.60 -22.03 9.79
C THR A 59 -9.36 -21.32 9.21
N LEU A 60 -9.23 -21.24 7.89
CA LEU A 60 -8.12 -20.50 7.27
C LEU A 60 -8.20 -19.03 7.57
N LEU A 61 -9.39 -18.44 7.52
CA LEU A 61 -9.61 -17.05 7.90
C LEU A 61 -9.29 -16.81 9.38
N ALA A 62 -9.70 -17.72 10.27
CA ALA A 62 -9.32 -17.69 11.68
C ALA A 62 -7.79 -17.73 11.85
N GLY A 63 -7.10 -18.54 11.04
CA GLY A 63 -5.63 -18.57 11.02
C GLY A 63 -5.00 -17.22 10.72
N ILE A 64 -5.60 -16.43 9.83
CA ILE A 64 -5.15 -15.07 9.49
C ILE A 64 -5.52 -14.09 10.61
N VAL A 65 -6.79 -14.09 11.04
CA VAL A 65 -7.30 -13.18 12.10
C VAL A 65 -6.48 -13.32 13.41
N PHE A 66 -6.14 -14.55 13.79
CA PHE A 66 -5.38 -14.84 15.03
C PHE A 66 -3.88 -15.00 14.80
N GLN A 67 -3.37 -14.62 13.64
CA GLN A 67 -1.93 -14.52 13.35
C GLN A 67 -1.17 -15.85 13.52
N HIS A 68 -1.80 -16.95 13.16
CA HIS A 68 -1.12 -18.25 13.20
C HIS A 68 -0.09 -18.36 12.07
N PRO A 69 1.21 -18.50 12.39
CA PRO A 69 2.28 -18.49 11.38
C PRO A 69 2.29 -19.74 10.50
N SER A 70 1.52 -20.78 10.85
CA SER A 70 1.47 -22.04 10.11
C SER A 70 0.18 -22.82 10.39
N ILE A 71 -0.18 -23.70 9.46
CA ILE A 71 -1.27 -24.68 9.66
C ILE A 71 -1.05 -25.53 10.90
N ALA A 72 0.20 -25.87 11.22
CA ALA A 72 0.51 -26.64 12.42
C ALA A 72 0.17 -25.86 13.71
N SER A 73 0.45 -24.55 13.73
CA SER A 73 0.08 -23.68 14.85
C SER A 73 -1.44 -23.57 14.98
N LEU A 74 -2.13 -23.27 13.87
CA LEU A 74 -3.58 -23.19 13.82
C LEU A 74 -4.26 -24.49 14.29
N ARG A 75 -3.77 -25.65 13.83
CA ARG A 75 -4.30 -26.95 14.27
C ARG A 75 -4.12 -27.18 15.77
N ARG A 76 -2.97 -26.81 16.34
CA ARG A 76 -2.77 -26.91 17.81
C ARG A 76 -3.78 -26.04 18.56
N GLU A 77 -4.10 -24.87 18.05
CA GLU A 77 -5.13 -24.00 18.65
C GLU A 77 -6.51 -24.66 18.55
N LEU A 78 -6.91 -25.15 17.39
CA LEU A 78 -8.18 -25.87 17.21
C LEU A 78 -8.32 -27.09 18.13
N LEU A 79 -7.24 -27.83 18.40
CA LEU A 79 -7.29 -29.01 19.27
C LEU A 79 -7.59 -28.65 20.73
N ARG A 80 -7.13 -27.50 21.21
CA ARG A 80 -7.30 -27.06 22.60
C ARG A 80 -8.47 -26.11 22.83
N ASN A 81 -8.89 -25.35 21.79
CA ASN A 81 -9.91 -24.29 21.88
C ASN A 81 -11.22 -24.77 21.28
N ALA A 82 -12.18 -25.17 22.14
CA ALA A 82 -13.49 -25.64 21.72
C ALA A 82 -14.35 -24.54 21.13
N GLU A 83 -14.25 -23.32 21.67
CA GLU A 83 -15.00 -22.16 21.20
C GLU A 83 -14.56 -21.76 19.79
N LEU A 84 -13.25 -21.73 19.51
CA LEU A 84 -12.76 -21.50 18.15
C LEU A 84 -13.29 -22.56 17.17
N ARG A 85 -13.35 -23.84 17.56
CA ARG A 85 -13.99 -24.88 16.73
C ARG A 85 -15.44 -24.55 16.46
N GLN A 86 -16.19 -24.12 17.46
CA GLN A 86 -17.59 -23.74 17.31
C GLN A 86 -17.76 -22.57 16.33
N ARG A 87 -16.98 -21.49 16.48
CA ARG A 87 -17.03 -20.31 15.60
C ARG A 87 -16.67 -20.69 14.14
N CYS A 88 -15.74 -21.62 13.95
CA CYS A 88 -15.41 -22.13 12.61
C CYS A 88 -16.49 -23.05 12.03
N GLY A 89 -17.44 -23.54 12.83
CA GLY A 89 -18.54 -24.41 12.37
C GLY A 89 -18.23 -25.90 12.45
N TYR A 90 -17.29 -26.33 13.31
CA TYR A 90 -17.03 -27.76 13.54
C TYR A 90 -18.15 -28.42 14.32
N ASP A 91 -18.36 -29.72 14.05
CA ASP A 91 -19.24 -30.56 14.84
C ASP A 91 -18.64 -30.79 16.25
N LEU A 92 -19.23 -30.15 17.26
CA LEU A 92 -18.76 -30.19 18.62
C LEU A 92 -18.91 -31.58 19.25
N CYS A 93 -19.87 -32.41 18.78
CA CYS A 93 -20.08 -33.77 19.27
C CYS A 93 -18.88 -34.68 18.95
N ARG A 94 -18.13 -34.38 17.90
CA ARG A 94 -16.90 -35.06 17.51
C ARG A 94 -15.67 -34.60 18.31
N GLY A 95 -15.77 -33.51 19.05
CA GLY A 95 -14.69 -32.92 19.85
C GLY A 95 -13.43 -32.66 19.01
N VAL A 96 -12.28 -33.11 19.50
CA VAL A 96 -10.98 -32.95 18.81
C VAL A 96 -10.86 -33.77 17.52
N LEU A 97 -11.67 -34.81 17.36
CA LEU A 97 -11.70 -35.67 16.16
C LEU A 97 -12.29 -34.93 14.94
N ALA A 98 -12.98 -33.82 15.17
CA ALA A 98 -13.47 -32.95 14.10
C ALA A 98 -12.35 -32.17 13.41
N VAL A 99 -11.18 -32.00 14.06
CA VAL A 99 -10.08 -31.17 13.52
C VAL A 99 -9.36 -31.93 12.40
N PRO A 100 -9.30 -31.33 11.16
CA PRO A 100 -8.69 -32.01 10.03
C PRO A 100 -7.19 -32.25 10.21
N PRO A 101 -6.64 -33.30 9.62
CA PRO A 101 -5.19 -33.46 9.49
C PRO A 101 -4.61 -32.42 8.54
N ALA A 102 -3.31 -32.13 8.69
CA ALA A 102 -2.63 -31.02 7.98
C ALA A 102 -2.77 -31.11 6.44
N HIS A 103 -2.79 -32.32 5.87
CA HIS A 103 -2.90 -32.52 4.44
C HIS A 103 -4.24 -32.02 3.83
N VAL A 104 -5.33 -31.99 4.64
CA VAL A 104 -6.63 -31.44 4.19
C VAL A 104 -6.50 -29.95 3.93
N PHE A 105 -5.89 -29.21 4.84
CA PHE A 105 -5.59 -27.78 4.66
C PHE A 105 -4.67 -27.55 3.47
N SER A 106 -3.63 -28.36 3.31
CA SER A 106 -2.70 -28.23 2.19
C SER A 106 -3.40 -28.42 0.84
N ARG A 107 -4.30 -29.41 0.74
CA ARG A 107 -5.10 -29.65 -0.48
C ARG A 107 -6.05 -28.49 -0.73
N PHE A 108 -6.71 -27.99 0.30
CA PHE A 108 -7.63 -26.87 0.18
C PHE A 108 -6.89 -25.59 -0.27
N LEU A 109 -5.74 -25.27 0.31
CA LEU A 109 -4.90 -24.15 -0.15
C LEU A 109 -4.41 -24.31 -1.59
N THR A 110 -4.18 -25.56 -2.04
CA THR A 110 -3.85 -25.84 -3.45
C THR A 110 -5.07 -25.64 -4.36
N SER A 111 -6.28 -25.97 -3.90
CA SER A 111 -7.52 -25.66 -4.60
C SER A 111 -7.70 -24.15 -4.78
N LEU A 112 -7.54 -23.38 -3.73
CA LEU A 112 -7.68 -21.92 -3.78
C LEU A 112 -6.77 -21.22 -4.82
N GLN A 113 -5.64 -21.83 -5.20
CA GLN A 113 -4.76 -21.28 -6.24
C GLN A 113 -5.39 -21.31 -7.64
N ARG A 114 -6.46 -22.06 -7.85
CA ARG A 114 -7.23 -22.07 -9.11
C ARG A 114 -8.31 -20.99 -9.13
N HIS A 115 -8.59 -20.39 -7.98
CA HIS A 115 -9.67 -19.43 -7.73
C HIS A 115 -9.12 -18.05 -7.36
N GLU A 116 -8.04 -17.65 -8.03
CA GLU A 116 -7.42 -16.33 -7.81
C GLU A 116 -8.37 -15.20 -8.21
N ALA A 117 -9.12 -15.39 -9.31
CA ALA A 117 -10.08 -14.41 -9.79
C ALA A 117 -11.21 -14.16 -8.79
N GLU A 118 -11.74 -15.23 -8.18
CA GLU A 118 -12.81 -15.13 -7.19
C GLU A 118 -12.32 -14.50 -5.87
N ILE A 119 -11.06 -14.78 -5.48
CA ILE A 119 -10.42 -14.09 -4.33
C ILE A 119 -10.29 -12.61 -4.65
N ARG A 120 -9.93 -12.26 -5.90
CA ARG A 120 -9.86 -10.86 -6.33
C ARG A 120 -11.23 -10.20 -6.31
N GLU A 121 -12.25 -10.86 -6.81
CA GLU A 121 -13.62 -10.36 -6.80
C GLU A 121 -14.14 -10.11 -5.37
N MET A 122 -13.83 -10.98 -4.41
CA MET A 122 -14.16 -10.71 -3.00
C MET A 122 -13.45 -9.47 -2.45
N PHE A 123 -12.19 -9.27 -2.82
CA PHE A 123 -11.46 -8.06 -2.46
C PHE A 123 -12.14 -6.81 -3.03
N ASP A 124 -12.47 -6.83 -4.33
CA ASP A 124 -13.10 -5.71 -5.02
C ASP A 124 -14.51 -5.41 -4.46
N ARG A 125 -15.29 -6.44 -4.13
CA ARG A 125 -16.60 -6.28 -3.45
C ARG A 125 -16.46 -5.60 -2.08
N LEU A 126 -15.43 -5.92 -1.31
CA LEU A 126 -15.17 -5.26 -0.02
C LEU A 126 -14.72 -3.80 -0.21
N VAL A 127 -13.90 -3.51 -1.21
CA VAL A 127 -13.53 -2.13 -1.58
C VAL A 127 -14.77 -1.31 -1.92
N GLU A 128 -15.69 -1.88 -2.72
CA GLU A 128 -16.94 -1.20 -3.09
C GLU A 128 -17.86 -0.96 -1.88
N GLN A 129 -17.99 -1.95 -0.98
CA GLN A 129 -18.78 -1.78 0.24
C GLN A 129 -18.16 -0.70 1.16
N LEU A 130 -16.84 -0.65 1.26
CA LEU A 130 -16.13 0.40 2.02
C LEU A 130 -16.32 1.78 1.38
N ARG A 131 -16.33 1.88 0.04
CA ARG A 131 -16.59 3.13 -0.67
C ARG A 131 -18.00 3.69 -0.35
N GLN A 132 -18.98 2.80 -0.20
CA GLN A 132 -20.33 3.21 0.20
C GLN A 132 -20.39 3.75 1.63
N GLU A 133 -19.59 3.21 2.55
CA GLU A 133 -19.50 3.68 3.93
C GLU A 133 -18.55 4.90 4.09
N LEU A 134 -17.59 5.06 3.18
CA LEU A 134 -16.55 6.08 3.21
C LEU A 134 -16.53 6.86 1.88
N PRO A 135 -17.35 7.90 1.72
CA PRO A 135 -17.50 8.61 0.43
C PRO A 135 -16.20 9.20 -0.12
N ASP A 136 -15.25 9.56 0.75
CA ASP A 136 -13.95 10.12 0.38
C ASP A 136 -12.86 9.05 0.13
N LEU A 137 -13.23 7.76 0.11
CA LEU A 137 -12.27 6.68 -0.12
C LEU A 137 -11.65 6.79 -1.51
N GLY A 138 -10.33 6.97 -1.57
CA GLY A 138 -9.57 7.09 -2.82
C GLY A 138 -9.25 8.52 -3.26
N VAL A 139 -9.69 9.55 -2.53
CA VAL A 139 -9.35 10.96 -2.84
C VAL A 139 -7.83 11.18 -2.83
N ASN A 140 -7.13 10.57 -1.90
CA ASN A 140 -5.67 10.62 -1.83
C ASN A 140 -5.10 9.21 -1.85
N LEU A 141 -4.51 8.82 -2.96
CA LEU A 141 -3.90 7.51 -3.13
C LEU A 141 -2.43 7.50 -2.72
N ALA A 142 -1.94 6.35 -2.29
CA ALA A 142 -0.52 6.12 -2.10
C ALA A 142 -0.12 4.73 -2.61
N VAL A 143 1.09 4.63 -3.20
CA VAL A 143 1.63 3.39 -3.77
C VAL A 143 3.01 3.08 -3.21
N ASP A 144 3.29 1.81 -2.95
CA ASP A 144 4.62 1.33 -2.58
C ASP A 144 4.83 -0.13 -2.97
N GLY A 145 6.10 -0.50 -3.14
CA GLY A 145 6.55 -1.87 -3.40
C GLY A 145 7.15 -2.51 -2.15
N LYS A 146 6.48 -3.54 -1.61
CA LYS A 146 6.94 -4.29 -0.44
C LYS A 146 7.72 -5.54 -0.86
N ALA A 147 8.95 -5.67 -0.38
CA ALA A 147 9.73 -6.90 -0.53
C ALA A 147 9.12 -8.04 0.32
N ILE A 148 9.01 -9.23 -0.26
CA ILE A 148 8.58 -10.46 0.43
C ILE A 148 9.57 -11.57 0.07
N ASP A 149 10.24 -12.13 1.08
CA ASP A 149 11.16 -13.25 0.88
C ASP A 149 10.41 -14.51 0.46
N SER A 150 10.97 -15.33 -0.43
CA SER A 150 10.50 -16.70 -0.63
C SER A 150 11.05 -17.61 0.47
N ALA A 151 10.23 -18.52 0.97
CA ALA A 151 10.69 -19.60 1.87
C ALA A 151 11.52 -20.68 1.14
N GLY A 152 11.79 -20.50 -0.15
CA GLY A 152 12.64 -21.36 -0.96
C GLY A 152 14.13 -21.16 -0.67
N LYS A 153 14.94 -22.20 -0.95
CA LYS A 153 16.40 -22.05 -0.95
C LYS A 153 16.78 -21.04 -2.04
N LYS A 154 17.57 -20.04 -1.67
CA LYS A 154 18.13 -19.06 -2.62
C LYS A 154 18.98 -19.78 -3.67
N SER A 155 18.94 -19.30 -4.91
CA SER A 155 19.87 -19.80 -5.94
C SER A 155 21.29 -19.34 -5.63
N ASP A 156 22.26 -20.20 -5.90
CA ASP A 156 23.66 -19.80 -5.98
C ASP A 156 23.89 -19.07 -7.33
N LYS A 157 24.80 -18.09 -7.36
CA LYS A 157 25.17 -17.40 -8.60
C LYS A 157 25.79 -18.33 -9.66
N THR A 158 26.32 -19.46 -9.23
CA THR A 158 27.03 -20.42 -10.09
C THR A 158 26.19 -21.64 -10.48
N ARG A 159 25.12 -21.96 -9.75
CA ARG A 159 24.21 -23.08 -10.03
C ARG A 159 22.78 -22.68 -9.74
N ASP A 160 21.90 -22.72 -10.73
CA ASP A 160 20.47 -22.52 -10.55
C ASP A 160 19.85 -23.76 -9.84
N GLY A 161 20.03 -23.79 -8.51
CA GLY A 161 19.45 -24.80 -7.62
C GLY A 161 18.24 -24.31 -6.88
N ARG A 162 17.59 -23.23 -7.35
CA ARG A 162 16.40 -22.66 -6.70
C ARG A 162 15.27 -23.68 -6.71
N ARG A 163 14.65 -23.82 -5.55
CA ARG A 163 13.43 -24.64 -5.39
C ARG A 163 12.17 -23.87 -5.72
N ASP A 164 12.24 -22.55 -5.77
CA ASP A 164 11.15 -21.65 -6.12
C ASP A 164 11.50 -20.98 -7.44
N THR A 165 10.97 -21.52 -8.53
CA THR A 165 11.24 -21.06 -9.90
C THR A 165 10.51 -19.78 -10.25
N ASP A 166 9.50 -19.42 -9.44
CA ASP A 166 8.70 -18.19 -9.62
C ASP A 166 9.36 -17.00 -8.93
N ALA A 167 10.22 -17.24 -7.94
CA ALA A 167 10.94 -16.21 -7.21
C ALA A 167 12.17 -15.71 -7.97
N ASP A 168 12.58 -14.48 -7.69
CA ASP A 168 13.78 -13.87 -8.28
C ASP A 168 14.48 -12.97 -7.26
N TRP A 169 15.68 -12.46 -7.63
CA TRP A 169 16.43 -11.54 -6.81
C TRP A 169 15.94 -10.11 -6.97
N GLY A 170 15.63 -9.49 -5.87
CA GLY A 170 15.38 -8.05 -5.77
C GLY A 170 16.55 -7.35 -5.08
N THR A 171 16.70 -6.06 -5.38
CA THR A 171 17.74 -5.21 -4.80
C THR A 171 17.14 -3.87 -4.41
N LYS A 172 17.44 -3.40 -3.20
CA LYS A 172 17.07 -2.07 -2.72
C LYS A 172 18.31 -1.37 -2.18
N SER A 173 18.58 -0.18 -2.67
CA SER A 173 19.70 0.65 -2.24
C SER A 173 19.19 1.74 -1.31
N TYR A 174 19.85 1.89 -0.18
CA TYR A 174 19.61 2.95 0.80
C TYR A 174 20.82 3.87 0.82
N HIS A 175 20.56 5.16 0.84
CA HIS A 175 21.62 6.18 0.96
C HIS A 175 21.24 7.13 2.08
N GLY A 176 22.20 7.60 2.82
CA GLY A 176 21.98 8.55 3.90
C GLY A 176 23.26 9.27 4.28
N GLN A 177 23.12 10.27 5.16
CA GLN A 177 24.23 11.00 5.73
C GLN A 177 24.25 10.75 7.24
N ARG A 178 25.43 10.45 7.77
CA ARG A 178 25.63 10.31 9.23
C ARG A 178 25.67 11.67 9.89
N THR A 179 25.58 11.69 11.20
CA THR A 179 25.65 12.91 12.01
C THR A 179 27.01 13.65 11.87
N ASP A 180 28.06 12.94 11.47
CA ASP A 180 29.39 13.49 11.17
C ASP A 180 29.53 14.06 9.75
N GLY A 181 28.43 14.04 8.96
CA GLY A 181 28.42 14.53 7.58
C GLY A 181 28.86 13.49 6.54
N SER A 182 29.36 12.32 6.93
CA SER A 182 29.79 11.27 6.01
C SER A 182 28.58 10.60 5.32
N LEU A 183 28.70 10.33 4.01
CA LEU A 183 27.68 9.61 3.25
C LEU A 183 27.83 8.11 3.51
N TRP A 184 26.70 7.43 3.62
CA TRP A 184 26.65 5.98 3.66
C TRP A 184 25.72 5.43 2.61
N SER A 185 26.02 4.26 2.09
CA SER A 185 25.11 3.49 1.25
C SER A 185 25.03 2.05 1.75
N LYS A 186 23.84 1.48 1.69
CA LYS A 186 23.55 0.08 2.01
C LYS A 186 22.75 -0.53 0.90
N VAL A 187 23.21 -1.64 0.35
CA VAL A 187 22.45 -2.43 -0.62
C VAL A 187 21.89 -3.66 0.09
N SER A 188 20.59 -3.83 0.01
CA SER A 188 19.88 -5.00 0.53
C SER A 188 19.41 -5.85 -0.63
N HIS A 189 19.63 -7.16 -0.55
CA HIS A 189 19.17 -8.13 -1.54
C HIS A 189 18.20 -9.10 -0.85
N TRP A 190 17.13 -9.45 -1.56
CA TRP A 190 16.24 -10.53 -1.14
C TRP A 190 15.93 -11.43 -2.32
N PHE A 191 15.58 -12.68 -2.04
CA PHE A 191 15.14 -13.65 -3.04
C PHE A 191 13.67 -13.97 -2.79
N GLY A 192 12.79 -13.59 -3.71
CA GLY A 192 11.35 -13.78 -3.51
C GLY A 192 10.49 -12.97 -4.47
N TYR A 193 9.58 -12.24 -3.89
CA TYR A 193 8.51 -11.51 -4.57
C TYR A 193 8.50 -10.04 -4.17
N LYS A 194 7.66 -9.29 -4.86
CA LYS A 194 7.33 -7.92 -4.51
C LYS A 194 5.81 -7.75 -4.55
N LEU A 195 5.24 -7.27 -3.47
CA LEU A 195 3.86 -6.82 -3.43
C LEU A 195 3.83 -5.33 -3.79
N HIS A 196 3.16 -4.99 -4.87
CA HIS A 196 2.83 -3.61 -5.19
C HIS A 196 1.43 -3.34 -4.65
N LEU A 197 1.33 -2.36 -3.77
CA LEU A 197 0.12 -2.04 -3.04
C LEU A 197 -0.30 -0.60 -3.33
N LEU A 198 -1.56 -0.43 -3.74
CA LEU A 198 -2.23 0.85 -3.89
C LEU A 198 -3.26 0.98 -2.77
N ILE A 199 -3.20 2.07 -2.02
CA ILE A 199 -4.06 2.30 -0.87
C ILE A 199 -4.71 3.69 -0.91
N ASP A 200 -5.81 3.84 -0.21
CA ASP A 200 -6.26 5.15 0.27
C ASP A 200 -5.35 5.60 1.42
N ALA A 201 -4.77 6.80 1.30
CA ALA A 201 -3.79 7.30 2.24
C ALA A 201 -4.40 7.92 3.50
N ASP A 202 -5.67 8.31 3.46
CA ASP A 202 -6.37 8.93 4.57
C ASP A 202 -6.98 7.86 5.49
N TYR A 203 -7.57 6.83 4.92
CA TYR A 203 -8.14 5.69 5.67
C TYR A 203 -7.16 4.56 5.91
N GLU A 204 -6.02 4.51 5.19
CA GLU A 204 -5.02 3.45 5.25
C GLU A 204 -5.60 2.07 4.89
N LEU A 205 -6.45 2.05 3.88
CA LEU A 205 -7.10 0.85 3.38
C LEU A 205 -6.62 0.51 1.97
N PRO A 206 -6.30 -0.76 1.68
CA PRO A 206 -5.91 -1.18 0.34
C PRO A 206 -7.09 -1.09 -0.63
N VAL A 207 -6.82 -0.54 -1.83
CA VAL A 207 -7.78 -0.43 -2.93
C VAL A 207 -7.31 -1.17 -4.19
N GLY A 208 -6.05 -1.60 -4.24
CA GLY A 208 -5.49 -2.40 -5.33
C GLY A 208 -4.18 -3.05 -4.94
N TYR A 209 -3.86 -4.22 -5.51
CA TYR A 209 -2.61 -4.91 -5.25
C TYR A 209 -2.22 -5.83 -6.39
N THR A 210 -0.93 -6.09 -6.54
CA THR A 210 -0.41 -7.17 -7.39
C THR A 210 0.89 -7.73 -6.81
N VAL A 211 1.13 -9.03 -7.02
CA VAL A 211 2.35 -9.71 -6.58
C VAL A 211 3.17 -10.07 -7.81
N THR A 212 4.42 -9.60 -7.85
CA THR A 212 5.37 -9.86 -8.94
C THR A 212 6.62 -10.57 -8.43
N LYS A 213 7.47 -11.01 -9.35
CA LYS A 213 8.85 -11.40 -9.00
C LYS A 213 9.60 -10.20 -8.42
N ALA A 214 10.53 -10.45 -7.52
CA ALA A 214 11.29 -9.38 -6.86
C ALA A 214 12.10 -8.50 -7.82
N SER A 215 12.49 -9.03 -9.00
CA SER A 215 13.21 -8.30 -10.05
C SER A 215 12.38 -7.25 -10.80
N VAL A 216 11.06 -7.31 -10.73
CA VAL A 216 10.18 -6.38 -11.46
C VAL A 216 10.33 -4.97 -10.89
N ASN A 217 10.46 -3.98 -11.78
CA ASN A 217 10.67 -2.59 -11.40
C ASN A 217 9.33 -1.93 -10.96
N ASP A 218 9.37 -1.21 -9.86
CA ASP A 218 8.21 -0.50 -9.29
C ASP A 218 7.61 0.50 -10.29
N THR A 219 8.46 1.20 -11.04
CA THR A 219 8.05 2.18 -12.06
C THR A 219 7.05 1.62 -13.06
N THR A 220 7.21 0.34 -13.45
CA THR A 220 6.37 -0.32 -14.45
C THR A 220 5.03 -0.82 -13.92
N GLN A 221 4.84 -0.85 -12.61
CA GLN A 221 3.64 -1.42 -11.98
C GLN A 221 2.58 -0.38 -11.63
N LEU A 222 2.92 0.90 -11.60
CA LEU A 222 1.98 1.97 -11.23
C LEU A 222 0.78 2.05 -12.17
N LEU A 223 1.03 2.18 -13.47
CA LEU A 223 -0.03 2.34 -14.46
C LEU A 223 -0.89 1.09 -14.63
N PRO A 224 -0.36 -0.14 -14.65
CA PRO A 224 -1.18 -1.35 -14.60
C PRO A 224 -2.09 -1.44 -13.37
N LEU A 225 -1.58 -1.12 -12.17
CA LEU A 225 -2.40 -1.09 -10.94
C LEU A 225 -3.53 -0.07 -11.03
N LEU A 226 -3.23 1.12 -11.57
CA LEU A 226 -4.23 2.17 -11.71
C LEU A 226 -5.27 1.83 -12.79
N ALA A 227 -4.85 1.18 -13.88
CA ALA A 227 -5.76 0.71 -14.92
C ALA A 227 -6.69 -0.40 -14.41
N GLU A 228 -6.18 -1.30 -13.58
CA GLU A 228 -6.98 -2.32 -12.91
C GLU A 228 -7.98 -1.70 -11.91
N LEU A 229 -7.53 -0.69 -11.14
CA LEU A 229 -8.44 0.06 -10.27
C LEU A 229 -9.52 0.79 -11.07
N GLU A 230 -9.18 1.40 -12.21
CA GLU A 230 -10.15 2.07 -13.10
C GLU A 230 -11.19 1.08 -13.65
N GLN A 231 -10.76 -0.14 -13.98
CA GLN A 231 -11.63 -1.19 -14.49
C GLN A 231 -12.66 -1.67 -13.45
N HIS A 232 -12.25 -1.84 -12.19
CA HIS A 232 -13.08 -2.42 -11.13
C HIS A 232 -13.81 -1.35 -10.30
N HIS A 233 -13.18 -0.17 -10.14
CA HIS A 233 -13.66 0.93 -9.29
C HIS A 233 -13.46 2.30 -9.99
N PRO A 234 -14.11 2.55 -11.13
CA PRO A 234 -13.93 3.79 -11.89
C PRO A 234 -14.24 5.04 -11.07
N GLU A 235 -15.16 4.97 -10.10
CA GLU A 235 -15.53 6.08 -9.24
C GLU A 235 -14.38 6.49 -8.30
N ILE A 236 -13.58 5.53 -7.81
CA ILE A 236 -12.40 5.82 -7.00
C ILE A 236 -11.38 6.58 -7.83
N VAL A 237 -11.13 6.15 -9.07
CA VAL A 237 -10.19 6.83 -9.97
C VAL A 237 -10.69 8.22 -10.35
N ALA A 238 -11.99 8.36 -10.63
CA ALA A 238 -12.59 9.64 -11.01
C ALA A 238 -12.55 10.70 -9.89
N GLN A 239 -12.59 10.29 -8.62
CA GLN A 239 -12.51 11.22 -7.49
C GLN A 239 -11.08 11.42 -6.97
N ALA A 240 -10.10 10.62 -7.41
CA ALA A 240 -8.74 10.70 -6.94
C ALA A 240 -8.08 12.03 -7.35
N GLN A 241 -7.59 12.78 -6.38
CA GLN A 241 -6.94 14.07 -6.59
C GLN A 241 -5.42 13.97 -6.61
N THR A 242 -4.85 13.08 -5.77
CA THR A 242 -3.40 12.92 -5.64
C THR A 242 -3.00 11.46 -5.55
N LEU A 243 -1.82 11.14 -6.09
CA LEU A 243 -1.18 9.84 -5.89
C LEU A 243 0.25 10.05 -5.41
N SER A 244 0.54 9.57 -4.20
CA SER A 244 1.85 9.66 -3.57
C SER A 244 2.65 8.37 -3.77
N GLY A 245 3.91 8.50 -4.19
CA GLY A 245 4.84 7.39 -4.37
C GLY A 245 6.27 7.76 -4.01
N ASP A 246 7.12 6.77 -3.79
CA ASP A 246 8.55 7.00 -3.60
C ASP A 246 9.25 7.26 -4.94
N ARG A 247 10.56 7.56 -4.87
CA ARG A 247 11.41 7.75 -6.06
C ARG A 247 11.44 6.53 -6.99
N GLY A 248 11.03 5.37 -6.51
CA GLY A 248 10.91 4.14 -7.30
C GLY A 248 9.94 4.27 -8.45
N TYR A 249 8.91 5.10 -8.28
CA TYR A 249 7.85 5.33 -9.28
C TYR A 249 8.11 6.53 -10.19
N ASP A 250 9.19 7.30 -9.96
CA ASP A 250 9.49 8.50 -10.75
C ASP A 250 9.87 8.14 -12.20
N SER A 251 9.02 8.56 -13.12
CA SER A 251 9.26 8.54 -14.55
C SER A 251 8.44 9.61 -15.26
N GLN A 252 8.92 10.04 -16.43
CA GLN A 252 8.15 10.97 -17.26
C GLN A 252 6.78 10.40 -17.64
N VAL A 253 6.74 9.12 -18.02
CA VAL A 253 5.52 8.43 -18.44
C VAL A 253 4.51 8.37 -17.29
N ASN A 254 4.92 7.99 -16.08
CA ASN A 254 4.03 7.92 -14.94
C ASN A 254 3.46 9.30 -14.59
N ASN A 255 4.30 10.32 -14.47
CA ASN A 255 3.86 11.66 -14.12
C ASN A 255 2.92 12.25 -15.20
N GLN A 256 3.21 12.00 -16.47
CA GLN A 256 2.38 12.43 -17.58
C GLN A 256 1.03 11.73 -17.60
N GLN A 257 1.00 10.38 -17.52
CA GLN A 257 -0.24 9.61 -17.57
C GLN A 257 -1.13 9.89 -16.37
N LEU A 258 -0.56 9.99 -15.15
CA LEU A 258 -1.32 10.36 -13.96
C LEU A 258 -2.10 11.65 -14.15
N TYR A 259 -1.46 12.68 -14.70
CA TYR A 259 -2.13 13.97 -14.86
C TYR A 259 -2.97 14.04 -16.15
N ASP A 260 -2.42 13.65 -17.29
CA ASP A 260 -3.11 13.87 -18.58
C ASP A 260 -4.31 12.94 -18.77
N ARG A 261 -4.17 11.66 -18.38
CA ARG A 261 -5.24 10.67 -18.54
C ARG A 261 -6.17 10.63 -17.34
N TYR A 262 -5.61 10.54 -16.13
CA TYR A 262 -6.39 10.29 -14.92
C TYR A 262 -6.75 11.56 -14.15
N GLN A 263 -6.20 12.73 -14.52
CA GLN A 263 -6.35 14.01 -13.81
C GLN A 263 -5.90 13.96 -12.34
N ILE A 264 -5.03 13.01 -12.01
CA ILE A 264 -4.47 12.80 -10.67
C ILE A 264 -3.14 13.55 -10.59
N ALA A 265 -2.98 14.42 -9.60
CA ALA A 265 -1.71 15.11 -9.37
C ALA A 265 -0.66 14.13 -8.82
N PRO A 266 0.47 13.90 -9.53
CA PRO A 266 1.54 13.07 -9.03
C PRO A 266 2.26 13.77 -7.86
N ILE A 267 2.37 13.06 -6.73
CA ILE A 267 3.13 13.47 -5.54
C ILE A 267 4.28 12.48 -5.38
N ILE A 268 5.12 12.41 -6.40
CA ILE A 268 6.24 11.47 -6.50
C ILE A 268 7.54 12.24 -6.38
N ASP A 269 8.42 11.80 -5.47
CA ASP A 269 9.76 12.38 -5.32
C ASP A 269 10.62 12.02 -6.53
N ILE A 270 11.60 12.88 -6.89
CA ILE A 270 12.36 12.75 -8.12
C ILE A 270 13.71 12.07 -7.88
N ARG A 271 14.14 11.25 -8.83
CA ARG A 271 15.53 10.78 -8.90
C ARG A 271 16.40 11.80 -9.59
N HIS A 272 17.49 12.19 -8.98
CA HIS A 272 18.49 13.02 -9.62
C HIS A 272 19.20 12.22 -10.72
N ASP A 273 19.15 12.68 -11.94
CA ASP A 273 19.64 11.98 -13.13
C ASP A 273 20.72 12.74 -13.92
N TRP A 274 21.00 14.00 -13.56
CA TRP A 274 22.09 14.74 -14.18
C TRP A 274 23.44 14.20 -13.72
N LYS A 275 24.29 13.87 -14.70
CA LYS A 275 25.61 13.26 -14.47
C LYS A 275 26.76 14.17 -14.96
N ASP A 276 26.42 15.33 -15.47
CA ASP A 276 27.33 16.30 -16.05
C ASP A 276 27.95 17.27 -15.02
N GLY A 277 27.53 17.14 -13.75
CA GLY A 277 27.99 18.03 -12.67
C GLY A 277 27.22 19.34 -12.57
N GLU A 278 26.32 19.62 -13.51
CA GLU A 278 25.51 20.83 -13.49
C GLU A 278 24.48 20.79 -12.36
N THR A 279 24.36 21.90 -11.65
CA THR A 279 23.36 22.05 -10.56
C THR A 279 22.06 22.68 -11.04
N THR A 280 22.13 23.47 -12.11
CA THR A 280 20.99 24.17 -12.71
C THR A 280 21.07 24.17 -14.23
N ARG A 281 19.94 24.32 -14.89
CA ARG A 281 19.82 24.49 -16.35
C ARG A 281 18.94 25.68 -16.69
N ALA A 282 19.26 26.35 -17.79
CA ALA A 282 18.42 27.44 -18.29
C ALA A 282 17.03 26.94 -18.68
N LEU A 283 15.99 27.65 -18.28
CA LEU A 283 14.61 27.32 -18.66
C LEU A 283 14.39 27.46 -20.17
N ASP A 284 14.97 28.50 -20.78
CA ASP A 284 14.96 28.74 -22.22
C ASP A 284 16.40 29.02 -22.69
N PRO A 285 17.08 27.99 -23.26
CA PRO A 285 18.46 28.16 -23.75
C PRO A 285 18.62 29.22 -24.84
N GLY A 286 17.54 29.56 -25.57
CA GLY A 286 17.55 30.54 -26.63
C GLY A 286 17.45 31.99 -26.15
N ARG A 287 17.19 32.20 -24.87
CA ARG A 287 17.13 33.50 -24.24
C ARG A 287 18.28 33.68 -23.25
N ALA A 288 18.94 34.79 -23.27
CA ALA A 288 19.86 35.19 -22.20
C ALA A 288 19.09 35.48 -20.89
N ASP A 289 18.00 34.72 -20.67
CA ASP A 289 17.11 34.90 -19.57
C ASP A 289 17.65 34.21 -18.34
N VAL A 290 17.76 34.95 -17.31
CA VAL A 290 18.19 34.62 -15.96
C VAL A 290 17.28 33.67 -15.19
N ILE A 291 16.44 32.89 -15.86
CA ILE A 291 15.60 31.84 -15.21
C ILE A 291 16.22 30.50 -15.44
N VAL A 292 16.57 29.84 -14.33
CA VAL A 292 17.14 28.50 -14.32
C VAL A 292 16.30 27.59 -13.43
N TYR A 293 16.47 26.29 -13.59
CA TYR A 293 15.82 25.29 -12.73
C TYR A 293 16.82 24.21 -12.28
N ASP A 294 16.61 23.68 -11.09
CA ASP A 294 17.38 22.56 -10.53
C ASP A 294 16.80 21.20 -10.92
N GLN A 295 17.42 20.14 -10.42
CA GLN A 295 16.99 18.76 -10.68
C GLN A 295 15.59 18.47 -10.14
N ASP A 296 15.13 19.15 -9.09
CA ASP A 296 13.80 19.00 -8.51
C ASP A 296 12.71 19.77 -9.26
N GLY A 297 13.10 20.61 -10.24
CA GLY A 297 12.20 21.49 -10.96
C GLY A 297 11.92 22.80 -10.22
N THR A 298 12.73 23.15 -9.22
CA THR A 298 12.65 24.46 -8.56
C THR A 298 13.21 25.52 -9.48
N LEU A 299 12.43 26.57 -9.71
CA LEU A 299 12.83 27.69 -10.54
C LEU A 299 13.55 28.75 -9.72
N PHE A 300 14.63 29.26 -10.28
CA PHE A 300 15.41 30.37 -9.72
C PHE A 300 15.52 31.52 -10.70
N CYS A 301 15.54 32.73 -10.16
CA CYS A 301 16.01 33.89 -10.84
C CYS A 301 17.51 34.09 -10.53
N ALA A 302 18.35 34.18 -11.55
CA ALA A 302 19.80 34.41 -11.43
C ALA A 302 20.13 35.80 -12.01
N PRO A 303 20.06 36.88 -11.23
CA PRO A 303 20.32 38.22 -11.71
C PRO A 303 21.73 38.34 -12.32
N GLY A 304 21.84 38.83 -13.55
CA GLY A 304 23.14 39.01 -14.20
C GLY A 304 23.96 37.74 -14.45
N LEU A 305 23.34 36.54 -14.42
CA LEU A 305 24.03 35.22 -14.50
C LEU A 305 25.01 34.93 -13.35
N VAL A 306 24.90 35.68 -12.25
CA VAL A 306 25.73 35.45 -11.06
C VAL A 306 25.10 34.33 -10.22
N THR A 307 25.75 33.16 -10.19
CA THR A 307 25.26 31.97 -9.50
C THR A 307 25.11 32.15 -7.99
N ASP A 308 25.90 33.00 -7.38
CA ASP A 308 25.88 33.22 -5.92
C ASP A 308 24.66 34.01 -5.43
N GLN A 309 23.88 34.59 -6.36
CA GLN A 309 22.69 35.42 -6.05
C GLN A 309 21.38 34.76 -6.53
N MET A 310 21.38 33.45 -6.79
CA MET A 310 20.15 32.78 -7.21
C MET A 310 19.07 32.80 -6.12
N MET A 311 17.90 33.31 -6.49
CA MET A 311 16.73 33.39 -5.61
C MET A 311 15.61 32.49 -6.14
N PRO A 312 15.04 31.59 -5.32
CA PRO A 312 13.92 30.76 -5.76
C PRO A 312 12.71 31.62 -6.09
N LEU A 313 12.10 31.40 -7.25
CA LEU A 313 10.89 32.10 -7.66
C LEU A 313 9.72 31.75 -6.73
N ALA A 314 8.90 32.75 -6.41
CA ALA A 314 7.71 32.53 -5.58
C ALA A 314 6.63 31.85 -6.41
N TYR A 315 6.25 30.61 -6.01
CA TYR A 315 5.16 29.88 -6.63
C TYR A 315 3.82 30.60 -6.38
N ASP A 316 3.07 30.90 -7.43
CA ASP A 316 1.81 31.68 -7.41
C ASP A 316 0.59 30.84 -7.90
N GLY A 317 0.76 29.53 -8.11
CA GLY A 317 -0.34 28.63 -8.42
C GLY A 317 -0.16 27.84 -9.72
N PHE A 318 -1.08 26.93 -9.94
CA PHE A 318 -1.19 26.12 -11.14
C PHE A 318 -2.42 26.54 -11.96
N GLU A 319 -2.21 26.93 -13.21
CA GLU A 319 -3.26 27.32 -14.16
C GLU A 319 -3.68 26.08 -14.95
N SER A 320 -4.67 25.33 -14.45
CA SER A 320 -5.09 24.02 -15.02
C SER A 320 -5.53 24.11 -16.48
N GLN A 321 -6.26 25.16 -16.86
CA GLN A 321 -6.71 25.37 -18.26
C GLN A 321 -5.57 25.51 -19.25
N ARG A 322 -4.40 25.97 -18.79
CA ARG A 322 -3.21 26.22 -19.62
C ARG A 322 -2.14 25.14 -19.42
N GLY A 323 -2.29 24.26 -18.43
CA GLY A 323 -1.26 23.30 -18.05
C GLY A 323 0.05 23.97 -17.62
N THR A 324 -0.03 25.16 -16.97
CA THR A 324 1.16 25.95 -16.62
C THR A 324 1.28 26.22 -15.13
N LEU A 325 2.51 26.16 -14.64
CA LEU A 325 2.90 26.63 -13.31
C LEU A 325 3.19 28.13 -13.39
N LYS A 326 2.60 28.91 -12.50
CA LYS A 326 2.79 30.35 -12.42
C LYS A 326 3.71 30.69 -11.25
N TYR A 327 4.70 31.50 -11.54
CA TYR A 327 5.67 31.98 -10.55
C TYR A 327 5.82 33.52 -10.67
N ARG A 328 6.23 34.13 -9.56
CA ARG A 328 6.47 35.57 -9.47
C ARG A 328 7.89 35.87 -9.01
N CYS A 329 8.34 37.08 -9.34
CA CYS A 329 9.62 37.60 -8.88
C CYS A 329 9.69 37.58 -7.35
N PRO A 330 10.71 36.93 -6.74
CA PRO A 330 10.84 36.88 -5.29
C PRO A 330 11.10 38.24 -4.67
N ALA A 331 11.86 39.11 -5.34
CA ALA A 331 12.10 40.46 -4.84
C ALA A 331 10.80 41.25 -4.71
N ALA A 332 9.88 41.14 -5.68
CA ALA A 332 8.58 41.82 -5.59
C ALA A 332 7.65 41.19 -4.53
N VAL A 333 7.70 39.84 -4.33
CA VAL A 333 6.83 39.14 -3.36
C VAL A 333 7.30 39.32 -1.93
N TYR A 334 8.59 39.26 -1.71
CA TYR A 334 9.20 39.25 -0.37
C TYR A 334 9.88 40.56 0.03
N GLY A 335 9.83 41.59 -0.84
CA GLY A 335 10.44 42.86 -0.58
C GLY A 335 11.98 42.84 -0.54
N LEU A 336 12.60 41.93 -1.33
CA LEU A 336 14.04 41.77 -1.38
C LEU A 336 14.67 42.80 -2.34
N ASP A 337 15.87 43.25 -2.04
CA ASP A 337 16.65 44.09 -2.96
C ASP A 337 17.12 43.23 -4.15
N CYS A 338 16.94 43.80 -5.36
CA CYS A 338 17.37 43.13 -6.58
C CYS A 338 18.02 44.17 -7.52
N PRO A 339 19.30 43.96 -7.88
CA PRO A 339 20.03 44.92 -8.74
C PRO A 339 19.45 45.03 -10.15
N GLU A 340 18.76 44.00 -10.65
CA GLU A 340 18.16 43.94 -11.98
C GLU A 340 16.67 44.35 -12.00
N ARG A 341 16.12 44.86 -10.92
CA ARG A 341 14.68 45.12 -10.78
C ARG A 341 14.17 46.08 -11.87
N GLU A 342 14.91 47.13 -12.19
CA GLU A 342 14.55 48.10 -13.20
C GLU A 342 14.55 47.53 -14.63
N ARG A 343 15.48 46.60 -14.91
CA ARG A 343 15.56 45.91 -16.21
C ARG A 343 14.48 44.82 -16.38
N CYS A 344 14.07 44.15 -15.30
CA CYS A 344 13.07 43.08 -15.34
C CYS A 344 11.64 43.58 -15.53
N GLY A 345 11.34 44.81 -15.10
CA GLY A 345 10.01 45.40 -15.21
C GLY A 345 9.72 46.41 -14.11
N SER A 346 9.11 47.54 -14.49
CA SER A 346 8.76 48.66 -13.60
C SER A 346 7.53 48.36 -12.72
N SER A 347 6.83 47.23 -12.91
CA SER A 347 5.62 46.91 -12.19
C SER A 347 5.92 46.53 -10.74
N ALA A 348 5.13 47.04 -9.79
CA ALA A 348 5.16 46.64 -8.39
C ALA A 348 4.85 45.16 -8.20
N TYR A 349 4.10 44.57 -9.12
CA TYR A 349 3.78 43.13 -9.12
C TYR A 349 5.00 42.24 -9.43
N GLY A 350 6.01 42.79 -10.13
CA GLY A 350 7.20 42.09 -10.55
C GLY A 350 6.99 41.19 -11.77
N ARG A 351 8.08 40.56 -12.20
CA ARG A 351 8.07 39.61 -13.32
C ARG A 351 7.23 38.36 -13.00
N VAL A 352 6.41 37.96 -13.98
CA VAL A 352 5.66 36.69 -13.95
C VAL A 352 6.31 35.71 -14.90
N VAL A 353 6.59 34.52 -14.42
CA VAL A 353 7.13 33.38 -15.21
C VAL A 353 6.09 32.29 -15.23
N ARG A 354 5.78 31.78 -16.42
CA ARG A 354 4.90 30.61 -16.62
C ARG A 354 5.69 29.49 -17.26
N VAL A 355 5.60 28.31 -16.67
CA VAL A 355 6.27 27.11 -17.19
C VAL A 355 5.22 26.06 -17.51
N SER A 356 5.19 25.66 -18.78
CA SER A 356 4.33 24.55 -19.19
C SER A 356 4.83 23.25 -18.55
N LEU A 357 3.90 22.38 -18.12
CA LEU A 357 4.23 21.03 -17.71
C LEU A 357 4.92 20.27 -18.86
N ASP A 358 4.60 20.56 -20.13
CA ASP A 358 5.18 19.94 -21.31
C ASP A 358 6.68 20.23 -21.50
N HIS A 359 7.19 21.27 -20.85
CA HIS A 359 8.61 21.57 -20.90
C HIS A 359 9.45 20.38 -20.37
N ASN A 360 9.02 19.79 -19.26
CA ASN A 360 9.55 18.53 -18.73
C ASN A 360 8.58 17.91 -17.73
N ARG A 361 7.75 16.96 -18.17
CA ARG A 361 6.70 16.30 -17.38
C ARG A 361 7.22 15.56 -16.13
N ARG A 362 8.49 15.26 -16.08
CA ARG A 362 9.10 14.63 -14.91
C ARG A 362 9.44 15.67 -13.83
N ARG A 363 9.89 16.86 -14.22
CA ARG A 363 10.30 17.93 -13.29
C ARG A 363 9.17 18.87 -12.94
N PHE A 364 8.41 19.29 -13.94
CA PHE A 364 7.28 20.19 -13.74
C PHE A 364 5.99 19.39 -13.62
N ILE A 365 5.46 19.35 -12.41
CA ILE A 365 4.24 18.65 -12.03
C ILE A 365 3.24 19.66 -11.44
N PRO A 366 1.92 19.39 -11.44
CA PRO A 366 0.90 20.34 -10.98
C PRO A 366 1.12 20.90 -9.57
N VAL A 367 1.80 20.14 -8.71
CA VAL A 367 2.19 20.58 -7.37
C VAL A 367 3.72 20.57 -7.27
N PRO A 368 4.39 21.72 -7.38
CA PRO A 368 5.85 21.79 -7.35
C PRO A 368 6.45 21.18 -6.08
N ARG A 369 7.55 20.42 -6.23
CA ARG A 369 8.17 19.65 -5.13
C ARG A 369 8.69 20.53 -3.98
N ASN A 370 9.17 21.73 -4.28
CA ASN A 370 9.62 22.69 -3.28
C ASN A 370 8.48 23.37 -2.51
N SER A 371 7.21 23.20 -2.95
CA SER A 371 6.05 23.83 -2.31
C SER A 371 5.69 23.18 -0.98
N TYR A 372 5.13 23.98 -0.05
CA TYR A 372 4.58 23.46 1.21
C TYR A 372 3.46 22.42 0.97
N LYS A 373 2.64 22.65 -0.08
CA LYS A 373 1.56 21.73 -0.48
C LYS A 373 2.12 20.35 -0.83
N PHE A 374 3.19 20.28 -1.63
CA PHE A 374 3.84 19.01 -1.96
C PHE A 374 4.35 18.30 -0.70
N LYS A 375 5.10 18.99 0.14
CA LYS A 375 5.67 18.41 1.38
C LYS A 375 4.59 17.84 2.30
N ARG A 376 3.44 18.52 2.40
CA ARG A 376 2.29 18.06 3.18
C ARG A 376 1.65 16.81 2.57
N LEU A 377 1.43 16.79 1.27
CA LEU A 377 0.84 15.66 0.55
C LEU A 377 1.79 14.45 0.51
N TYR A 378 3.09 14.68 0.32
CA TYR A 378 4.09 13.62 0.28
C TYR A 378 4.18 12.85 1.62
N LYS A 379 3.91 13.51 2.75
CA LYS A 379 3.81 12.83 4.05
C LYS A 379 2.72 11.76 4.09
N LYS A 380 1.67 11.87 3.26
CA LYS A 380 0.61 10.86 3.18
C LYS A 380 1.14 9.51 2.66
N ARG A 381 2.27 9.48 1.94
CA ARG A 381 2.94 8.25 1.52
C ARG A 381 3.23 7.29 2.67
N THR A 382 3.52 7.82 3.87
CA THR A 382 3.81 6.96 5.04
C THR A 382 2.61 6.07 5.45
N ALA A 383 1.41 6.35 4.95
CA ALA A 383 0.24 5.50 5.17
C ALA A 383 0.45 4.09 4.61
N VAL A 384 1.09 3.95 3.43
CA VAL A 384 1.36 2.63 2.85
C VAL A 384 2.38 1.84 3.67
N GLU A 385 3.35 2.51 4.29
CA GLU A 385 4.31 1.88 5.19
C GLU A 385 3.61 1.29 6.43
N ARG A 386 2.57 1.99 6.96
CA ARG A 386 1.76 1.47 8.07
C ARG A 386 0.90 0.28 7.66
N VAL A 387 0.35 0.26 6.44
CA VAL A 387 -0.34 -0.92 5.90
C VAL A 387 0.63 -2.09 5.72
N ASN A 388 1.82 -1.84 5.17
CA ASN A 388 2.87 -2.83 5.04
C ASN A 388 3.31 -3.40 6.40
N SER A 389 3.42 -2.56 7.44
CA SER A 389 3.72 -2.99 8.80
C SER A 389 2.61 -3.90 9.38
N ARG A 390 1.34 -3.61 9.08
CA ARG A 390 0.22 -4.50 9.48
C ARG A 390 0.33 -5.87 8.80
N LEU A 391 0.70 -5.92 7.52
CA LEU A 391 0.95 -7.19 6.82
C LEU A 391 2.09 -7.98 7.45
N ASP A 392 3.17 -7.33 7.85
CA ASP A 392 4.31 -7.99 8.49
C ASP A 392 3.99 -8.50 9.88
N VAL A 393 3.51 -7.63 10.74
CA VAL A 393 3.31 -7.90 12.16
C VAL A 393 2.04 -8.70 12.39
N SER A 394 0.91 -8.29 11.77
CA SER A 394 -0.39 -8.89 12.07
C SER A 394 -0.71 -10.10 11.19
N PHE A 395 -0.15 -10.20 9.98
CA PHE A 395 -0.40 -11.33 9.08
C PHE A 395 0.84 -12.19 8.81
N GLY A 396 1.96 -11.90 9.49
CA GLY A 396 3.12 -12.77 9.54
C GLY A 396 3.95 -12.84 8.25
N PHE A 397 3.89 -11.80 7.38
CA PHE A 397 4.65 -11.79 6.13
C PHE A 397 6.17 -11.69 6.32
N GLU A 398 6.66 -11.36 7.50
CA GLU A 398 8.09 -11.46 7.83
C GLU A 398 8.56 -12.90 8.05
N ARG A 399 7.67 -13.82 8.47
CA ARG A 399 8.00 -15.19 8.88
C ARG A 399 6.98 -16.20 8.35
N HIS A 400 7.01 -16.43 7.05
CA HIS A 400 6.12 -17.39 6.41
C HIS A 400 6.90 -18.56 5.76
N PHE A 401 6.17 -19.60 5.34
CA PHE A 401 6.72 -20.79 4.68
C PHE A 401 6.25 -20.95 3.24
N ILE A 402 5.87 -19.83 2.58
CA ILE A 402 5.25 -19.82 1.27
C ILE A 402 6.32 -19.86 0.18
N ARG A 403 6.07 -20.70 -0.84
CA ARG A 403 6.83 -20.82 -2.08
C ARG A 403 5.85 -20.86 -3.26
N GLY A 404 6.22 -20.23 -4.37
CA GLY A 404 5.38 -20.11 -5.56
C GLY A 404 4.55 -18.83 -5.57
N GLN A 405 4.61 -18.10 -6.69
CA GLN A 405 3.95 -16.80 -6.86
C GLN A 405 2.44 -16.89 -6.65
N LYS A 406 1.78 -17.92 -7.21
CA LYS A 406 0.32 -18.11 -7.05
C LYS A 406 -0.08 -18.30 -5.59
N LYS A 407 0.70 -19.03 -4.81
CA LYS A 407 0.43 -19.19 -3.36
C LYS A 407 0.60 -17.87 -2.63
N MET A 408 1.62 -17.11 -2.98
CA MET A 408 1.85 -15.79 -2.40
C MET A 408 0.71 -14.83 -2.74
N GLN A 409 0.25 -14.83 -3.99
CA GLN A 409 -0.88 -14.03 -4.44
C GLN A 409 -2.16 -14.34 -3.64
N VAL A 410 -2.49 -15.63 -3.48
CA VAL A 410 -3.64 -16.08 -2.68
C VAL A 410 -3.49 -15.63 -1.22
N GLN A 411 -2.32 -15.82 -0.62
CA GLN A 411 -2.10 -15.46 0.79
C GLN A 411 -2.20 -13.96 1.01
N VAL A 412 -1.63 -13.15 0.11
CA VAL A 412 -1.75 -11.69 0.14
C VAL A 412 -3.22 -11.30 -0.02
N GLY A 413 -3.92 -11.85 -1.01
CA GLY A 413 -5.33 -11.58 -1.25
C GLY A 413 -6.19 -11.85 0.00
N LEU A 414 -6.02 -13.01 0.63
CA LEU A 414 -6.76 -13.36 1.85
C LEU A 414 -6.42 -12.42 3.03
N ALA A 415 -5.17 -12.03 3.19
CA ALA A 415 -4.78 -11.09 4.24
C ALA A 415 -5.41 -9.71 4.03
N LEU A 416 -5.42 -9.20 2.80
CA LEU A 416 -6.06 -7.94 2.45
C LEU A 416 -7.58 -8.01 2.61
N ILE A 417 -8.21 -9.11 2.22
CA ILE A 417 -9.65 -9.37 2.44
C ILE A 417 -9.99 -9.32 3.93
N VAL A 418 -9.22 -10.00 4.79
CA VAL A 418 -9.42 -9.95 6.26
C VAL A 418 -9.24 -8.52 6.78
N MET A 419 -8.26 -7.78 6.28
CA MET A 419 -8.04 -6.38 6.67
C MET A 419 -9.25 -5.50 6.32
N LEU A 420 -9.78 -5.61 5.09
CA LEU A 420 -10.93 -4.84 4.63
C LEU A 420 -12.22 -5.27 5.35
N ALA A 421 -12.44 -6.57 5.53
CA ALA A 421 -13.59 -7.09 6.26
C ALA A 421 -13.59 -6.63 7.72
N MET A 422 -12.43 -6.61 8.39
CA MET A 422 -12.29 -6.07 9.73
C MET A 422 -12.64 -4.58 9.78
N ALA A 423 -12.16 -3.80 8.83
CA ALA A 423 -12.45 -2.37 8.74
C ALA A 423 -13.95 -2.13 8.53
N LEU A 424 -14.55 -2.81 7.57
CA LEU A 424 -15.97 -2.71 7.24
C LEU A 424 -16.86 -3.10 8.42
N GLY A 425 -16.55 -4.23 9.07
CA GLY A 425 -17.31 -4.69 10.24
C GLY A 425 -17.27 -3.67 11.39
N ARG A 426 -16.10 -3.07 11.66
CA ARG A 426 -15.95 -2.01 12.67
C ARG A 426 -16.75 -0.75 12.32
N ILE A 427 -16.72 -0.33 11.07
CA ILE A 427 -17.51 0.82 10.62
C ILE A 427 -19.00 0.56 10.85
N ARG A 428 -19.52 -0.59 10.45
CA ARG A 428 -20.93 -0.97 10.61
C ARG A 428 -21.37 -1.11 12.07
N GLN A 429 -20.41 -1.39 12.96
CA GLN A 429 -20.65 -1.40 14.41
C GLN A 429 -20.48 -0.02 15.07
N GLY A 430 -20.34 1.06 14.28
CA GLY A 430 -20.14 2.41 14.82
C GLY A 430 -18.73 2.66 15.39
N GLN A 431 -17.77 1.76 15.12
CA GLN A 431 -16.40 1.85 15.61
C GLN A 431 -15.41 2.35 14.52
N ALA A 432 -15.84 3.26 13.64
CA ALA A 432 -15.04 3.74 12.52
C ALA A 432 -13.62 4.24 12.91
N LYS A 433 -13.48 4.85 14.09
CA LYS A 433 -12.16 5.28 14.62
C LYS A 433 -11.17 4.13 14.82
N LYS A 434 -11.67 2.89 14.96
CA LYS A 434 -10.89 1.67 15.18
C LYS A 434 -10.73 0.81 13.91
N MET A 435 -11.21 1.27 12.75
CA MET A 435 -11.20 0.49 11.50
C MET A 435 -9.81 0.01 11.07
N ARG A 436 -8.74 0.70 11.50
CA ARG A 436 -7.36 0.33 11.21
C ARG A 436 -6.78 -0.72 12.15
N SER A 437 -7.45 -1.00 13.27
CA SER A 437 -6.95 -1.94 14.27
C SER A 437 -7.38 -3.36 13.94
N LEU A 438 -6.38 -4.26 13.85
CA LEU A 438 -6.58 -5.68 13.59
C LEU A 438 -6.56 -6.52 14.88
N ILE A 439 -6.11 -5.93 16.00
CA ILE A 439 -5.86 -6.64 17.26
C ILE A 439 -6.74 -6.18 18.42
N GLU A 440 -7.34 -4.99 18.35
CA GLU A 440 -8.26 -4.56 19.40
C GLU A 440 -9.53 -5.41 19.43
N PRO A 441 -10.11 -5.68 20.60
CA PRO A 441 -11.39 -6.36 20.73
C PRO A 441 -12.47 -5.73 19.85
N ALA A 442 -13.36 -6.54 19.29
CA ALA A 442 -14.46 -6.07 18.45
C ALA A 442 -15.47 -5.24 19.21
N TRP A 443 -15.69 -5.54 20.48
CA TRP A 443 -16.63 -4.85 21.34
C TRP A 443 -15.92 -3.96 22.37
N PRO A 444 -16.50 -2.79 22.73
CA PRO A 444 -15.95 -2.02 23.83
C PRO A 444 -16.02 -2.84 25.12
N ARG A 445 -14.93 -2.89 25.88
CA ARG A 445 -14.99 -3.41 27.25
C ARG A 445 -16.05 -2.63 27.99
N ALA A 446 -16.99 -3.32 28.64
CA ALA A 446 -17.88 -2.68 29.59
C ALA A 446 -17.03 -1.93 30.62
N ALA A 447 -17.24 -0.61 30.75
CA ALA A 447 -16.50 0.24 31.68
C ALA A 447 -16.90 -0.08 33.13
#